data_073ee52c55747c97b383f50039856209
#
_entry.id   073ee52c55747c97b383f50039856209
#
_cell.length_a   1.000
_cell.length_b   1.000
_cell.length_c   1.000
_cell.angle_alpha   90.00
_cell.angle_beta   90.00
_cell.angle_gamma   90.00
#
_symmetry.space_group_name_H-M   'P 1'
#
loop_
_entity.id
_entity.type
_entity.pdbx_description
1 polymer ?
#
loop_
_entity_poly.entity_id
_entity_poly.type
_entity_poly.pdbx_seq_one_letter_code
_entity_poly.pdbx_strand_id
1 'polypeptide(L)'
;MATQTTSSPVTLSSIIARYGESYLQGAKQALLYDQIAVDYTKYMGGMSMEDIMRASTVYVPFRSGMNIGTSTLSETTDLTPQARYDATASVTTTSRGEALQWSQALAMQAFSEFTASAFADLGQNTIETIESVIIDTALAGTWYDRYAASRSSLDAGTAAHNMSDSKFRMVDGMFQSMLVPGYAGEGGPEWSAITHPFVAHDIQESGKVVLVAEYQDKGIILNWELGKLGRFKIVSSPYAKVFFGAGANFDTDVDNQLNTASVRLAESIVTASDVSSDVAKGMFWTIGTIETGNTFYPMNERFIPLSGSTTTITLSGTAPNGGLRYDHSTSSDIIANDSVYSVLFAGPESLVRLYATDPANGDPDARPAPGVKGAAIVGPLKTGLAHQWDSLAWKWWGGYGRISEHRLYRYECTVSYEHST
;
A
#
# COMPACT_ATOMS: atom_id res chain seq x y z
N MET A 1 28.14 -42.58 17.57
CA MET A 1 27.85 -41.33 16.82
C MET A 1 26.41 -40.97 17.10
N ALA A 2 26.15 -39.86 17.78
CA ALA A 2 24.80 -39.40 18.01
C ALA A 2 24.31 -38.82 16.69
N THR A 3 23.29 -39.40 16.09
CA THR A 3 22.60 -38.87 14.90
C THR A 3 21.89 -37.57 15.29
N GLN A 4 22.39 -36.44 14.82
CA GLN A 4 21.64 -35.20 14.93
C GLN A 4 20.36 -35.33 14.09
N THR A 5 19.24 -35.32 14.77
CA THR A 5 17.92 -35.30 14.12
C THR A 5 17.44 -33.85 14.03
N THR A 6 16.63 -33.50 13.03
CA THR A 6 16.04 -32.19 12.84
C THR A 6 15.16 -31.73 14.00
N SER A 7 14.89 -32.60 14.95
CA SER A 7 14.18 -32.31 16.22
C SER A 7 15.09 -31.86 17.37
N SER A 8 16.40 -31.73 17.15
CA SER A 8 17.29 -31.16 18.15
C SER A 8 17.01 -29.65 18.31
N PRO A 9 16.77 -29.13 19.54
CA PRO A 9 16.40 -27.73 19.76
C PRO A 9 17.39 -26.72 19.17
N VAL A 10 18.67 -27.07 19.12
CA VAL A 10 19.72 -26.19 18.59
C VAL A 10 19.67 -26.10 17.06
N THR A 11 19.36 -27.21 16.37
CA THR A 11 19.23 -27.22 14.92
C THR A 11 17.96 -26.52 14.45
N LEU A 12 16.88 -26.68 15.19
CA LEU A 12 15.61 -26.02 14.85
C LEU A 12 15.73 -24.50 14.97
N SER A 13 16.34 -23.98 16.05
CA SER A 13 16.53 -22.55 16.24
C SER A 13 17.43 -21.91 15.18
N SER A 14 18.48 -22.59 14.72
CA SER A 14 19.38 -22.06 13.68
C SER A 14 18.73 -22.08 12.27
N ILE A 15 17.96 -23.13 11.95
CA ILE A 15 17.16 -23.19 10.72
C ILE A 15 16.15 -22.05 10.70
N ILE A 16 15.48 -21.80 11.81
CA ILE A 16 14.47 -20.75 11.94
C ILE A 16 15.08 -19.36 11.78
N ALA A 17 16.23 -19.09 12.40
CA ALA A 17 16.90 -17.82 12.26
C ALA A 17 17.23 -17.52 10.79
N ARG A 18 17.73 -18.52 10.05
CA ARG A 18 18.05 -18.40 8.62
C ARG A 18 16.81 -18.13 7.77
N TYR A 19 15.73 -18.82 7.99
CA TYR A 19 14.48 -18.62 7.24
C TYR A 19 13.81 -17.28 7.64
N GLY A 20 13.97 -16.85 8.88
CA GLY A 20 13.56 -15.52 9.32
C GLY A 20 14.27 -14.40 8.55
N GLU A 21 15.56 -14.57 8.27
CA GLU A 21 16.31 -13.62 7.42
C GLU A 21 15.80 -13.61 5.98
N SER A 22 15.51 -14.77 5.39
CA SER A 22 14.94 -14.83 4.03
C SER A 22 13.57 -14.18 3.97
N TYR A 23 12.70 -14.43 4.95
CA TYR A 23 11.41 -13.74 5.07
C TYR A 23 11.61 -12.23 5.18
N LEU A 24 12.54 -11.78 6.02
CA LEU A 24 12.85 -10.36 6.18
C LEU A 24 13.39 -9.73 4.90
N GLN A 25 14.13 -10.48 4.08
CA GLN A 25 14.57 -10.01 2.78
C GLN A 25 13.41 -9.76 1.82
N GLY A 26 12.41 -10.66 1.78
CA GLY A 26 11.17 -10.45 1.03
C GLY A 26 10.36 -9.27 1.60
N ALA A 27 10.31 -9.17 2.92
CA ALA A 27 9.61 -8.10 3.65
C ALA A 27 10.34 -6.75 3.69
N LYS A 28 11.46 -6.58 3.02
CA LYS A 28 12.23 -5.31 2.98
C LYS A 28 11.55 -4.18 2.22
N GLN A 29 10.55 -4.44 1.45
CA GLN A 29 9.71 -3.39 0.90
C GLN A 29 8.94 -2.76 2.06
N ALA A 30 9.41 -1.60 2.51
CA ALA A 30 8.88 -0.96 3.69
C ALA A 30 7.38 -0.68 3.53
N LEU A 31 6.61 -1.01 4.56
CA LEU A 31 5.23 -0.55 4.74
C LEU A 31 5.25 0.98 4.82
N LEU A 32 5.05 1.65 3.69
CA LEU A 32 5.20 3.10 3.60
C LEU A 32 4.01 3.81 4.24
N TYR A 33 2.81 3.39 3.90
CA TYR A 33 1.59 3.95 4.47
C TYR A 33 1.44 3.63 5.97
N ASP A 34 2.03 2.55 6.46
CA ASP A 34 2.05 2.22 7.88
C ASP A 34 2.81 3.26 8.72
N GLN A 35 3.75 4.00 8.11
CA GLN A 35 4.53 5.03 8.82
C GLN A 35 3.69 6.23 9.24
N ILE A 36 2.59 6.53 8.56
CA ILE A 36 1.64 7.59 8.92
C ILE A 36 0.58 7.11 9.92
N ALA A 37 0.50 5.81 10.18
CA ALA A 37 -0.46 5.22 11.10
C ALA A 37 0.07 5.17 12.53
N VAL A 38 -0.74 5.65 13.48
CA VAL A 38 -0.41 5.60 14.91
C VAL A 38 -0.83 4.27 15.51
N ASP A 39 0.05 3.70 16.29
CA ASP A 39 -0.18 2.46 16.99
C ASP A 39 -1.00 2.67 18.27
N TYR A 40 -2.26 2.31 18.20
CA TYR A 40 -3.18 2.38 19.33
C TYR A 40 -3.23 1.09 20.16
N THR A 41 -2.63 0.01 19.70
CA THR A 41 -2.57 -1.25 20.43
C THR A 41 -1.95 -1.08 21.83
N LYS A 42 -0.97 -0.20 21.94
CA LYS A 42 -0.30 0.12 23.23
C LYS A 42 -1.22 0.81 24.23
N TYR A 43 -2.16 1.63 23.77
CA TYR A 43 -3.08 2.36 24.63
C TYR A 43 -4.22 1.49 25.14
N MET A 44 -4.47 0.35 24.51
CA MET A 44 -5.52 -0.60 24.87
C MET A 44 -5.00 -1.77 25.73
N GLY A 45 -3.82 -1.63 26.32
CA GLY A 45 -3.24 -2.64 27.21
C GLY A 45 -2.72 -3.90 26.52
N GLY A 46 -2.52 -3.83 25.19
CA GLY A 46 -2.11 -4.96 24.39
C GLY A 46 -3.29 -5.91 24.14
N MET A 47 -3.98 -5.75 23.03
CA MET A 47 -5.07 -6.67 22.66
C MET A 47 -4.52 -8.06 22.34
N SER A 48 -5.05 -9.07 23.03
CA SER A 48 -4.77 -10.45 22.64
C SER A 48 -5.45 -10.78 21.32
N MET A 49 -4.99 -11.82 20.63
CA MET A 49 -5.67 -12.30 19.42
C MET A 49 -7.13 -12.68 19.70
N GLU A 50 -7.40 -13.23 20.87
CA GLU A 50 -8.74 -13.62 21.29
C GLU A 50 -9.66 -12.40 21.46
N ASP A 51 -9.15 -11.29 21.99
CA ASP A 51 -9.90 -10.03 22.11
C ASP A 51 -10.23 -9.43 20.76
N ILE A 52 -9.29 -9.47 19.80
CA ILE A 52 -9.52 -9.00 18.42
C ILE A 52 -10.56 -9.86 17.71
N MET A 53 -10.52 -11.17 17.88
CA MET A 53 -11.51 -12.08 17.27
C MET A 53 -12.91 -11.92 17.87
N ARG A 54 -13.00 -11.57 19.16
CA ARG A 54 -14.29 -11.32 19.83
C ARG A 54 -14.88 -9.95 19.48
N ALA A 55 -14.02 -8.94 19.29
CA ALA A 55 -14.42 -7.59 18.93
C ALA A 55 -14.08 -7.31 17.47
N SER A 56 -14.97 -7.65 16.54
CA SER A 56 -14.77 -7.35 15.11
C SER A 56 -14.61 -5.85 14.82
N THR A 57 -15.02 -4.99 15.74
CA THR A 57 -14.89 -3.54 15.64
C THR A 57 -14.43 -2.97 16.96
N VAL A 58 -13.35 -2.21 16.93
CA VAL A 58 -12.77 -1.53 18.09
C VAL A 58 -13.03 -0.03 17.95
N TYR A 59 -13.54 0.58 19.01
CA TYR A 59 -13.79 2.02 19.06
C TYR A 59 -12.60 2.74 19.69
N VAL A 60 -11.96 3.61 18.93
CA VAL A 60 -10.84 4.43 19.37
C VAL A 60 -11.39 5.80 19.78
N PRO A 61 -11.33 6.17 21.08
CA PRO A 61 -11.83 7.46 21.51
C PRO A 61 -10.85 8.58 21.13
N PHE A 62 -11.38 9.67 20.64
CA PHE A 62 -10.65 10.91 20.44
C PHE A 62 -11.43 12.10 20.98
N ARG A 63 -10.70 13.14 21.35
CA ARG A 63 -11.27 14.28 22.09
C ARG A 63 -11.47 15.45 21.15
N SER A 64 -12.63 16.10 21.21
CA SER A 64 -12.82 17.40 20.60
C SER A 64 -12.26 18.51 21.51
N GLY A 65 -11.83 19.62 20.91
CA GLY A 65 -11.43 20.80 21.67
C GLY A 65 -12.61 21.42 22.42
N MET A 66 -12.31 22.22 23.42
CA MET A 66 -13.29 23.07 24.09
C MET A 66 -13.56 24.33 23.26
N ASN A 67 -14.73 24.92 23.44
CA ASN A 67 -15.02 26.23 22.85
C ASN A 67 -14.11 27.30 23.46
N ILE A 68 -13.82 28.34 22.68
CA ILE A 68 -13.01 29.47 23.18
C ILE A 68 -13.79 30.15 24.30
N GLY A 69 -13.12 30.39 25.43
CA GLY A 69 -13.70 31.08 26.56
C GLY A 69 -13.86 32.57 26.26
N THR A 70 -15.09 33.01 26.07
CA THR A 70 -15.43 34.41 25.79
C THR A 70 -16.01 35.13 27.00
N SER A 71 -16.28 34.42 28.09
CA SER A 71 -16.87 34.98 29.30
C SER A 71 -15.82 35.73 30.12
N THR A 72 -16.13 36.95 30.51
CA THR A 72 -15.34 37.72 31.49
C THR A 72 -15.61 37.18 32.88
N LEU A 73 -14.56 37.11 33.70
CA LEU A 73 -14.70 36.78 35.12
C LEU A 73 -15.41 37.93 35.86
N SER A 74 -16.37 37.56 36.69
CA SER A 74 -17.10 38.47 37.59
C SER A 74 -16.86 38.04 39.03
N GLU A 75 -16.73 39.04 39.93
CA GLU A 75 -16.57 38.76 41.37
C GLU A 75 -17.83 38.13 41.99
N THR A 76 -18.97 38.30 41.34
CA THR A 76 -20.29 37.90 41.90
C THR A 76 -20.93 36.73 41.15
N THR A 77 -20.40 36.34 40.00
CA THR A 77 -21.01 35.29 39.17
C THR A 77 -19.97 34.24 38.79
N ASP A 78 -20.24 32.99 39.11
CA ASP A 78 -19.40 31.89 38.77
C ASP A 78 -19.46 31.52 37.28
N LEU A 79 -18.39 30.91 36.74
CA LEU A 79 -18.32 30.47 35.35
C LEU A 79 -19.22 29.28 35.13
N THR A 80 -19.96 29.29 34.04
CA THR A 80 -20.71 28.10 33.58
C THR A 80 -19.74 27.07 33.01
N PRO A 81 -19.64 25.88 33.59
CA PRO A 81 -18.75 24.85 33.07
C PRO A 81 -19.18 24.40 31.67
N GLN A 82 -18.22 24.23 30.77
CA GLN A 82 -18.46 23.63 29.47
C GLN A 82 -18.42 22.11 29.54
N ALA A 83 -19.35 21.46 28.87
CA ALA A 83 -19.30 20.02 28.68
C ALA A 83 -18.19 19.66 27.68
N ARG A 84 -17.46 18.61 27.99
CA ARG A 84 -16.47 18.04 27.05
C ARG A 84 -17.16 17.00 26.17
N TYR A 85 -16.87 17.06 24.89
CA TYR A 85 -17.37 16.08 23.92
C TYR A 85 -16.24 15.16 23.50
N ASP A 86 -16.49 13.87 23.62
CA ASP A 86 -15.61 12.82 23.12
C ASP A 86 -16.30 12.18 21.89
N ALA A 87 -15.54 11.93 20.84
CA ALA A 87 -15.97 11.20 19.66
C ALA A 87 -15.19 9.88 19.55
N THR A 88 -15.68 8.94 18.77
CA THR A 88 -15.04 7.65 18.56
C THR A 88 -14.87 7.37 17.09
N ALA A 89 -13.69 6.87 16.70
CA ALA A 89 -13.47 6.28 15.39
C ALA A 89 -13.54 4.76 15.52
N SER A 90 -14.20 4.11 14.57
CA SER A 90 -14.28 2.65 14.53
C SER A 90 -13.18 2.06 13.66
N VAL A 91 -12.53 1.02 14.14
CA VAL A 91 -11.55 0.23 13.39
C VAL A 91 -12.05 -1.20 13.32
N THR A 92 -12.31 -1.67 12.10
CA THR A 92 -12.68 -3.06 11.86
C THR A 92 -11.42 -3.90 11.77
N THR A 93 -11.30 -4.90 12.62
CA THR A 93 -10.20 -5.85 12.59
C THR A 93 -10.54 -7.04 11.72
N THR A 94 -9.59 -7.50 10.93
CA THR A 94 -9.74 -8.64 10.03
C THR A 94 -8.58 -9.61 10.18
N SER A 95 -8.83 -10.87 9.87
CA SER A 95 -7.78 -11.88 9.72
C SER A 95 -7.48 -12.05 8.23
N ARG A 96 -6.20 -12.08 7.88
CA ARG A 96 -5.72 -12.36 6.52
C ARG A 96 -4.59 -13.36 6.57
N GLY A 97 -4.40 -14.10 5.51
CA GLY A 97 -3.32 -15.06 5.41
C GLY A 97 -3.28 -15.71 4.05
N GLU A 98 -2.13 -16.28 3.71
CA GLU A 98 -1.89 -17.03 2.50
C GLU A 98 -0.97 -18.22 2.80
N ALA A 99 -1.03 -19.27 2.00
CA ALA A 99 -0.26 -20.49 2.19
C ALA A 99 0.37 -20.95 0.89
N LEU A 100 1.60 -21.43 1.00
CA LEU A 100 2.32 -22.12 -0.04
C LEU A 100 2.43 -23.60 0.33
N GLN A 101 2.24 -24.49 -0.64
CA GLN A 101 2.42 -25.91 -0.48
C GLN A 101 3.24 -26.48 -1.63
N TRP A 102 4.19 -27.36 -1.31
CA TRP A 102 5.00 -28.05 -2.31
C TRP A 102 5.30 -29.48 -1.91
N SER A 103 5.66 -30.32 -2.88
CA SER A 103 6.06 -31.70 -2.61
C SER A 103 7.51 -31.75 -2.15
N GLN A 104 7.82 -32.70 -1.25
CA GLN A 104 9.20 -32.97 -0.86
C GLN A 104 10.08 -33.37 -2.05
N ALA A 105 9.51 -34.09 -3.03
CA ALA A 105 10.22 -34.45 -4.26
C ALA A 105 10.69 -33.18 -5.01
N LEU A 106 9.86 -32.15 -5.10
CA LEU A 106 10.25 -30.88 -5.71
C LEU A 106 11.37 -30.21 -4.93
N ALA A 107 11.27 -30.16 -3.61
CA ALA A 107 12.31 -29.58 -2.76
C ALA A 107 13.66 -30.31 -2.86
N MET A 108 13.66 -31.63 -3.07
CA MET A 108 14.86 -32.44 -3.26
C MET A 108 15.47 -32.27 -4.66
N GLN A 109 14.64 -32.06 -5.68
CA GLN A 109 15.07 -31.92 -7.07
C GLN A 109 15.43 -30.47 -7.43
N ALA A 110 14.98 -29.50 -6.64
CA ALA A 110 15.24 -28.09 -6.91
C ALA A 110 16.74 -27.78 -6.75
N PHE A 111 17.28 -27.10 -7.74
CA PHE A 111 18.72 -26.72 -7.82
C PHE A 111 19.10 -25.62 -6.82
N SER A 112 18.12 -24.94 -6.24
CA SER A 112 18.30 -23.83 -5.29
C SER A 112 17.66 -24.17 -3.94
N GLU A 113 17.97 -23.35 -2.94
CA GLU A 113 17.31 -23.42 -1.63
C GLU A 113 15.83 -22.99 -1.73
N PHE A 114 15.01 -23.88 -2.30
CA PHE A 114 13.60 -23.64 -2.57
C PHE A 114 12.84 -23.14 -1.34
N THR A 115 13.11 -23.71 -0.18
CA THR A 115 12.48 -23.30 1.07
C THR A 115 12.81 -21.86 1.44
N ALA A 116 14.06 -21.41 1.23
CA ALA A 116 14.45 -20.04 1.54
C ALA A 116 13.76 -19.02 0.60
N SER A 117 13.64 -19.38 -0.70
CA SER A 117 12.91 -18.52 -1.64
C SER A 117 11.41 -18.46 -1.31
N ALA A 118 10.80 -19.59 -0.92
CA ALA A 118 9.40 -19.62 -0.49
C ALA A 118 9.12 -18.72 0.73
N PHE A 119 10.08 -18.62 1.67
CA PHE A 119 9.97 -17.68 2.78
C PHE A 119 10.08 -16.22 2.33
N ALA A 120 10.93 -15.91 1.35
CA ALA A 120 11.06 -14.56 0.81
C ALA A 120 9.79 -14.14 0.07
N ASP A 121 9.24 -15.03 -0.77
CA ASP A 121 7.98 -14.78 -1.50
C ASP A 121 6.81 -14.57 -0.52
N LEU A 122 6.77 -15.36 0.55
CA LEU A 122 5.77 -15.22 1.60
C LEU A 122 5.89 -13.88 2.32
N GLY A 123 7.12 -13.44 2.60
CA GLY A 123 7.39 -12.14 3.22
C GLY A 123 6.91 -10.98 2.35
N GLN A 124 7.19 -11.03 1.05
CA GLN A 124 6.73 -10.04 0.09
C GLN A 124 5.19 -10.00 0.01
N ASN A 125 4.56 -11.17 -0.12
CA ASN A 125 3.10 -11.28 -0.15
C ASN A 125 2.44 -10.72 1.11
N THR A 126 3.02 -10.98 2.29
CA THR A 126 2.53 -10.43 3.56
C THR A 126 2.49 -8.91 3.53
N ILE A 127 3.59 -8.27 3.12
CA ILE A 127 3.69 -6.81 3.08
C ILE A 127 2.74 -6.21 2.06
N GLU A 128 2.67 -6.76 0.86
CA GLU A 128 1.76 -6.28 -0.18
C GLU A 128 0.30 -6.38 0.25
N THR A 129 -0.07 -7.47 0.92
CA THR A 129 -1.42 -7.64 1.45
C THR A 129 -1.74 -6.60 2.52
N ILE A 130 -0.83 -6.35 3.46
CA ILE A 130 -1.05 -5.36 4.52
C ILE A 130 -1.10 -3.95 3.93
N GLU A 131 -0.18 -3.62 3.02
CA GLU A 131 -0.17 -2.32 2.34
C GLU A 131 -1.47 -2.08 1.55
N SER A 132 -2.02 -3.12 0.91
CA SER A 132 -3.32 -3.01 0.24
C SER A 132 -4.46 -2.64 1.19
N VAL A 133 -4.46 -3.19 2.41
CA VAL A 133 -5.47 -2.85 3.43
C VAL A 133 -5.34 -1.40 3.90
N ILE A 134 -4.10 -0.92 4.06
CA ILE A 134 -3.86 0.46 4.48
C ILE A 134 -4.30 1.43 3.39
N ILE A 135 -3.94 1.15 2.14
CA ILE A 135 -4.32 1.97 0.98
C ILE A 135 -5.84 2.04 0.86
N ASP A 136 -6.53 0.91 0.93
CA ASP A 136 -8.00 0.85 0.86
C ASP A 136 -8.65 1.69 1.97
N THR A 137 -8.14 1.57 3.19
CA THR A 137 -8.60 2.39 4.33
C THR A 137 -8.34 3.88 4.11
N ALA A 138 -7.18 4.25 3.60
CA ALA A 138 -6.83 5.64 3.34
C ALA A 138 -7.67 6.25 2.22
N LEU A 139 -7.97 5.46 1.16
CA LEU A 139 -8.77 5.90 0.02
C LEU A 139 -10.27 6.01 0.32
N ALA A 140 -10.77 5.32 1.32
CA ALA A 140 -12.17 5.40 1.72
C ALA A 140 -12.57 6.79 2.24
N GLY A 141 -11.63 7.75 2.36
CA GLY A 141 -11.86 9.14 2.77
C GLY A 141 -12.74 9.92 1.81
N THR A 142 -13.53 10.82 2.39
CA THR A 142 -14.43 11.71 1.64
C THR A 142 -13.78 13.07 1.34
N TRP A 143 -12.67 13.40 1.97
CA TRP A 143 -11.96 14.65 1.72
C TRP A 143 -10.94 14.47 0.58
N TYR A 144 -11.40 14.74 -0.60
CA TYR A 144 -10.58 14.69 -1.81
C TYR A 144 -10.97 15.78 -2.79
N ASP A 145 -10.06 16.11 -3.68
CA ASP A 145 -10.28 17.01 -4.81
C ASP A 145 -9.56 16.52 -6.06
N ARG A 146 -9.94 17.07 -7.17
CA ARG A 146 -9.35 16.83 -8.49
C ARG A 146 -9.48 18.07 -9.34
N TYR A 147 -8.67 18.19 -10.37
CA TYR A 147 -8.78 19.33 -11.27
C TYR A 147 -10.11 19.33 -12.04
N ALA A 148 -10.61 18.20 -12.41
CA ALA A 148 -11.84 18.04 -13.21
C ALA A 148 -13.03 17.59 -12.33
N ALA A 149 -14.25 17.72 -12.85
CA ALA A 149 -15.46 17.34 -12.14
C ALA A 149 -15.55 15.84 -11.81
N SER A 150 -14.98 14.98 -12.66
CA SER A 150 -14.94 13.54 -12.49
C SER A 150 -13.55 12.99 -12.84
N ARG A 151 -13.23 11.75 -12.48
CA ARG A 151 -12.02 11.07 -12.95
C ARG A 151 -12.03 10.93 -14.48
N SER A 152 -13.15 10.55 -15.04
CA SER A 152 -13.34 10.43 -16.49
C SER A 152 -13.23 11.75 -17.28
N SER A 153 -12.99 12.86 -16.61
CA SER A 153 -12.71 14.15 -17.25
C SER A 153 -11.26 14.59 -17.06
N LEU A 154 -10.44 13.78 -16.39
CA LEU A 154 -9.01 14.02 -16.24
C LEU A 154 -8.28 13.46 -17.46
N ASP A 155 -7.58 14.33 -18.17
CA ASP A 155 -6.89 14.03 -19.42
C ASP A 155 -5.39 14.23 -19.25
N ALA A 156 -4.60 13.21 -19.51
CA ALA A 156 -3.14 13.24 -19.41
C ALA A 156 -2.51 14.23 -20.41
N GLY A 157 -3.16 14.47 -21.58
CA GLY A 157 -2.76 15.47 -22.56
C GLY A 157 -2.92 16.92 -22.10
N THR A 158 -3.63 17.15 -21.01
CA THR A 158 -3.88 18.48 -20.47
C THR A 158 -2.96 18.78 -19.32
N ALA A 159 -1.89 19.56 -19.54
CA ALA A 159 -0.89 19.89 -18.51
C ALA A 159 -1.48 20.50 -17.22
N ALA A 160 -2.66 21.15 -17.30
CA ALA A 160 -3.36 21.66 -16.13
C ALA A 160 -3.90 20.56 -15.21
N HIS A 161 -4.09 19.33 -15.72
CA HIS A 161 -4.55 18.19 -14.94
C HIS A 161 -3.41 17.49 -14.19
N ASN A 162 -2.15 17.77 -14.57
CA ASN A 162 -0.97 17.22 -13.90
C ASN A 162 -0.75 17.88 -12.54
N MET A 163 -0.07 17.17 -11.67
CA MET A 163 0.29 17.72 -10.37
C MET A 163 1.30 18.85 -10.52
N SER A 164 1.08 19.95 -9.83
CA SER A 164 1.92 21.15 -9.92
C SER A 164 2.25 21.73 -8.54
N ASP A 165 3.32 22.51 -8.48
CA ASP A 165 3.72 23.29 -7.29
C ASP A 165 2.58 24.16 -6.72
N SER A 166 1.79 24.79 -7.59
CA SER A 166 0.66 25.61 -7.15
C SER A 166 -0.41 24.83 -6.39
N LYS A 167 -0.63 23.56 -6.76
CA LYS A 167 -1.56 22.67 -6.07
C LYS A 167 -1.04 22.24 -4.70
N PHE A 168 0.25 21.93 -4.59
CA PHE A 168 0.88 21.67 -3.30
C PHE A 168 0.75 22.86 -2.35
N ARG A 169 0.99 24.10 -2.81
CA ARG A 169 0.83 25.31 -2.01
C ARG A 169 -0.62 25.55 -1.61
N MET A 170 -1.57 25.21 -2.48
CA MET A 170 -2.99 25.29 -2.14
C MET A 170 -3.31 24.34 -0.99
N VAL A 171 -2.86 23.10 -1.05
CA VAL A 171 -3.06 22.10 0.02
C VAL A 171 -2.34 22.52 1.30
N ASP A 172 -1.13 23.08 1.20
CA ASP A 172 -0.41 23.66 2.35
C ASP A 172 -1.23 24.73 3.05
N GLY A 173 -1.80 25.67 2.28
CA GLY A 173 -2.71 26.69 2.81
C GLY A 173 -3.98 26.09 3.45
N MET A 174 -4.54 25.06 2.85
CA MET A 174 -5.72 24.36 3.40
C MET A 174 -5.39 23.70 4.76
N PHE A 175 -4.27 22.98 4.86
CA PHE A 175 -3.87 22.32 6.10
C PHE A 175 -3.58 23.32 7.21
N GLN A 176 -2.95 24.45 6.89
CA GLN A 176 -2.73 25.54 7.84
C GLN A 176 -4.04 26.18 8.29
N SER A 177 -4.95 26.46 7.37
CA SER A 177 -6.23 27.10 7.69
C SER A 177 -7.13 26.23 8.56
N MET A 178 -7.02 24.92 8.39
CA MET A 178 -7.76 23.92 9.19
C MET A 178 -7.04 23.53 10.48
N LEU A 179 -5.90 24.16 10.79
CA LEU A 179 -5.08 23.87 11.96
C LEU A 179 -4.72 22.38 12.07
N VAL A 180 -4.45 21.73 10.93
CA VAL A 180 -4.02 20.33 10.93
C VAL A 180 -2.69 20.22 11.66
N PRO A 181 -2.59 19.40 12.74
CA PRO A 181 -1.32 19.22 13.42
C PRO A 181 -0.29 18.62 12.45
N GLY A 182 0.96 19.05 12.58
CA GLY A 182 2.07 18.55 11.79
C GLY A 182 3.07 17.78 12.63
N TYR A 183 3.97 17.08 11.98
CA TYR A 183 5.17 16.54 12.63
C TYR A 183 6.06 17.70 13.06
N ALA A 184 6.81 17.51 14.15
CA ALA A 184 7.74 18.51 14.61
C ALA A 184 8.90 18.68 13.62
N GLY A 185 9.01 19.82 12.96
CA GLY A 185 10.10 20.19 12.07
C GLY A 185 10.75 21.51 12.48
N GLU A 186 11.95 21.80 12.00
CA GLU A 186 12.70 23.03 12.35
C GLU A 186 11.99 24.32 11.89
N GLY A 187 11.17 24.22 10.84
CA GLY A 187 10.41 25.37 10.27
C GLY A 187 8.95 25.45 10.69
N GLY A 188 8.50 24.66 11.66
CA GLY A 188 7.11 24.55 12.06
C GLY A 188 6.50 23.18 11.74
N PRO A 189 5.16 23.05 11.72
CA PRO A 189 4.51 21.78 11.43
C PRO A 189 4.81 21.33 10.00
N GLU A 190 5.21 20.09 9.83
CA GLU A 190 5.46 19.45 8.55
C GLU A 190 4.46 18.31 8.33
N TRP A 191 4.14 18.03 7.07
CA TRP A 191 3.22 16.96 6.69
C TRP A 191 3.89 16.05 5.65
N SER A 192 3.32 14.89 5.41
CA SER A 192 3.78 13.95 4.40
C SER A 192 2.87 13.99 3.16
N ALA A 193 3.48 13.83 1.98
CA ALA A 193 2.78 13.64 0.72
C ALA A 193 3.29 12.37 0.06
N ILE A 194 2.44 11.36 -0.06
CA ILE A 194 2.78 10.07 -0.70
C ILE A 194 2.32 10.12 -2.15
N THR A 195 3.25 9.92 -3.07
CA THR A 195 3.02 10.06 -4.51
C THR A 195 3.54 8.86 -5.28
N HIS A 196 2.99 8.62 -6.47
CA HIS A 196 3.57 7.69 -7.42
C HIS A 196 4.85 8.29 -8.06
N PRO A 197 5.86 7.48 -8.45
CA PRO A 197 7.10 7.98 -9.05
C PRO A 197 6.89 8.91 -10.26
N PHE A 198 5.89 8.67 -11.11
CA PHE A 198 5.61 9.54 -12.26
C PHE A 198 5.08 10.92 -11.85
N VAL A 199 4.23 10.99 -10.84
CA VAL A 199 3.78 12.26 -10.28
C VAL A 199 4.96 13.00 -9.61
N ALA A 200 5.82 12.26 -8.93
CA ALA A 200 7.02 12.83 -8.32
C ALA A 200 7.97 13.42 -9.37
N HIS A 201 8.11 12.78 -10.53
CA HIS A 201 8.87 13.31 -11.67
C HIS A 201 8.31 14.66 -12.14
N ASP A 202 7.00 14.76 -12.37
CA ASP A 202 6.35 16.01 -12.81
C ASP A 202 6.55 17.15 -11.80
N ILE A 203 6.50 16.83 -10.50
CA ILE A 203 6.76 17.82 -9.45
C ILE A 203 8.22 18.26 -9.44
N GLN A 204 9.16 17.32 -9.62
CA GLN A 204 10.60 17.63 -9.67
C GLN A 204 10.98 18.46 -10.89
N GLU A 205 10.34 18.21 -12.05
CA GLU A 205 10.56 18.97 -13.27
C GLU A 205 10.21 20.46 -13.09
N SER A 206 9.31 20.80 -12.17
CA SER A 206 9.02 22.17 -11.81
C SER A 206 10.22 22.94 -11.22
N GLY A 207 11.30 22.25 -10.82
CA GLY A 207 12.54 22.82 -10.27
C GLY A 207 12.39 23.50 -8.90
N LYS A 208 11.25 23.31 -8.21
CA LYS A 208 10.95 23.97 -6.92
C LYS A 208 11.03 23.02 -5.72
N VAL A 209 11.32 21.75 -5.96
CA VAL A 209 11.50 20.77 -4.90
C VAL A 209 12.91 20.95 -4.31
N VAL A 210 12.97 21.20 -3.02
CA VAL A 210 14.23 21.20 -2.28
C VAL A 210 14.61 19.75 -2.01
N LEU A 211 15.72 19.30 -2.57
CA LEU A 211 16.17 17.91 -2.41
C LEU A 211 16.61 17.64 -0.97
N VAL A 212 16.49 16.38 -0.55
CA VAL A 212 16.90 15.94 0.81
C VAL A 212 18.34 16.34 1.15
N ALA A 213 19.23 16.35 0.15
CA ALA A 213 20.62 16.73 0.32
C ALA A 213 20.83 18.22 0.64
N GLU A 214 19.85 19.09 0.36
CA GLU A 214 19.95 20.54 0.51
C GLU A 214 19.48 21.03 1.88
N TYR A 215 18.57 20.32 2.52
CA TYR A 215 18.18 20.63 3.88
C TYR A 215 18.86 19.63 4.85
N GLN A 216 19.65 20.17 5.77
CA GLN A 216 20.36 19.36 6.77
C GLN A 216 19.46 18.93 7.94
N ASP A 217 18.17 18.85 7.73
CA ASP A 217 17.26 18.39 8.78
C ASP A 217 17.55 16.91 9.06
N LYS A 218 18.16 16.63 10.19
CA LYS A 218 18.36 15.28 10.73
C LYS A 218 17.08 14.67 11.30
N GLY A 219 15.93 15.28 11.03
CA GLY A 219 14.63 14.76 11.38
C GLY A 219 14.36 13.41 10.71
N ILE A 220 13.25 12.80 11.05
CA ILE A 220 12.85 11.49 10.55
C ILE A 220 12.84 11.51 9.03
N ILE A 221 13.89 10.95 8.42
CA ILE A 221 13.93 10.68 7.00
C ILE A 221 13.00 9.50 6.78
N LEU A 222 11.87 9.76 6.13
CA LEU A 222 10.98 8.69 5.69
C LEU A 222 11.70 7.90 4.59
N ASN A 223 11.60 6.59 4.63
CA ASN A 223 12.07 5.77 3.53
C ASN A 223 11.44 6.26 2.22
N TRP A 224 12.23 6.38 1.15
CA TRP A 224 11.79 6.87 -0.16
C TRP A 224 11.44 8.37 -0.21
N GLU A 225 11.92 9.17 0.73
CA GLU A 225 11.79 10.63 0.69
C GLU A 225 12.62 11.21 -0.46
N LEU A 226 11.98 11.96 -1.35
CA LEU A 226 12.62 12.62 -2.49
C LEU A 226 13.06 14.03 -2.17
N GLY A 227 12.29 14.74 -1.37
CA GLY A 227 12.54 16.14 -1.06
C GLY A 227 11.36 16.80 -0.38
N LYS A 228 11.44 18.12 -0.27
CA LYS A 228 10.45 18.94 0.40
C LYS A 228 9.91 20.00 -0.54
N LEU A 229 8.60 20.19 -0.55
CA LEU A 229 7.93 21.28 -1.24
C LEU A 229 6.98 21.99 -0.27
N GLY A 230 7.28 23.24 0.06
CA GLY A 230 6.61 23.93 1.15
C GLY A 230 6.85 23.22 2.49
N ARG A 231 5.78 22.83 3.16
CA ARG A 231 5.82 22.07 4.42
C ARG A 231 5.59 20.57 4.24
N PHE A 232 5.45 20.11 3.00
CA PHE A 232 5.25 18.69 2.69
C PHE A 232 6.56 17.99 2.37
N LYS A 233 6.82 16.89 3.05
CA LYS A 233 7.85 15.91 2.68
C LYS A 233 7.26 14.98 1.64
N ILE A 234 7.88 14.94 0.47
CA ILE A 234 7.42 14.13 -0.67
C ILE A 234 8.07 12.76 -0.58
N VAL A 235 7.23 11.74 -0.52
CA VAL A 235 7.63 10.35 -0.49
C VAL A 235 7.13 9.67 -1.76
N SER A 236 8.03 9.06 -2.52
CA SER A 236 7.70 8.33 -3.73
C SER A 236 7.54 6.85 -3.44
N SER A 237 6.41 6.28 -3.85
CA SER A 237 6.15 4.85 -3.71
C SER A 237 5.55 4.28 -4.97
N PRO A 238 6.07 3.14 -5.48
CA PRO A 238 5.44 2.42 -6.59
C PRO A 238 4.07 1.85 -6.21
N TYR A 239 3.79 1.69 -4.92
CA TYR A 239 2.50 1.24 -4.40
C TYR A 239 1.50 2.38 -4.19
N ALA A 240 1.89 3.65 -4.46
CA ALA A 240 0.94 4.76 -4.41
C ALA A 240 -0.22 4.49 -5.37
N LYS A 241 -1.45 4.75 -4.90
CA LYS A 241 -2.66 4.37 -5.62
C LYS A 241 -2.74 5.03 -6.97
N VAL A 242 -2.91 4.19 -7.97
CA VAL A 242 -3.26 4.56 -9.34
C VAL A 242 -4.62 3.97 -9.65
N PHE A 243 -5.51 4.78 -10.20
CA PHE A 243 -6.81 4.34 -10.71
C PHE A 243 -6.67 4.06 -12.20
N PHE A 244 -6.53 2.80 -12.54
CA PHE A 244 -6.29 2.34 -13.89
C PHE A 244 -7.53 2.51 -14.77
N GLY A 245 -7.37 3.10 -15.95
CA GLY A 245 -8.44 3.30 -16.92
C GLY A 245 -9.55 4.27 -16.46
N ALA A 246 -9.26 5.12 -15.48
CA ALA A 246 -10.24 6.05 -14.94
C ALA A 246 -10.24 7.43 -15.60
N GLY A 247 -9.30 7.74 -16.50
CA GLY A 247 -9.12 9.02 -17.16
C GLY A 247 -10.06 9.27 -18.35
N ALA A 248 -9.88 10.42 -19.01
CA ALA A 248 -10.78 10.91 -20.06
C ALA A 248 -10.58 10.27 -21.42
N ASN A 249 -9.34 9.98 -21.78
CA ASN A 249 -8.97 9.39 -23.07
C ASN A 249 -8.77 7.88 -22.95
N PHE A 250 -9.59 7.26 -22.13
CA PHE A 250 -9.72 5.83 -22.14
C PHE A 250 -10.00 5.38 -23.58
N ASP A 251 -8.99 4.79 -24.21
CA ASP A 251 -9.10 4.39 -25.60
C ASP A 251 -9.97 3.13 -25.70
N THR A 252 -11.20 3.33 -26.16
CA THR A 252 -12.15 2.24 -26.36
C THR A 252 -11.73 1.28 -27.45
N ASP A 253 -10.80 1.68 -28.34
CA ASP A 253 -10.28 0.81 -29.40
C ASP A 253 -9.26 -0.20 -28.84
N VAL A 254 -8.65 0.11 -27.70
CA VAL A 254 -7.75 -0.78 -26.96
C VAL A 254 -8.43 -1.37 -25.70
N ASP A 255 -9.68 -1.01 -25.42
CA ASP A 255 -10.51 -1.61 -24.38
C ASP A 255 -10.83 -3.07 -24.73
N ASN A 256 -9.80 -3.86 -24.60
CA ASN A 256 -9.79 -5.23 -25.03
C ASN A 256 -9.69 -6.12 -23.81
N GLN A 257 -10.54 -7.10 -23.75
CA GLN A 257 -10.46 -8.12 -22.72
C GLN A 257 -9.53 -9.24 -23.16
N LEU A 258 -8.96 -9.94 -22.20
CA LEU A 258 -8.26 -11.18 -22.48
C LEU A 258 -9.21 -12.20 -23.10
N ASN A 259 -8.84 -12.72 -24.27
CA ASN A 259 -9.56 -13.83 -24.90
C ASN A 259 -9.26 -15.17 -24.20
N THR A 260 -8.07 -15.29 -23.66
CA THR A 260 -7.63 -16.49 -22.94
C THR A 260 -7.05 -16.08 -21.59
N ALA A 261 -7.42 -16.77 -20.51
CA ALA A 261 -6.83 -16.53 -19.20
C ALA A 261 -5.30 -16.61 -19.27
N SER A 262 -4.65 -15.64 -18.67
CA SER A 262 -3.19 -15.56 -18.64
C SER A 262 -2.68 -15.98 -17.27
N VAL A 263 -1.68 -16.84 -17.25
CA VAL A 263 -1.05 -17.31 -16.01
C VAL A 263 0.19 -16.49 -15.68
N ARG A 264 0.59 -16.51 -14.43
CA ARG A 264 1.86 -15.92 -13.98
C ARG A 264 3.03 -16.35 -14.87
N LEU A 265 3.98 -15.44 -15.07
CA LEU A 265 5.16 -15.60 -15.92
C LEU A 265 4.84 -15.67 -17.43
N ALA A 266 3.61 -15.41 -17.87
CA ALA A 266 3.29 -15.31 -19.27
C ALA A 266 3.99 -14.11 -19.91
N GLU A 267 4.78 -14.32 -20.92
CA GLU A 267 5.49 -13.29 -21.72
C GLU A 267 4.67 -12.79 -22.92
N SER A 268 3.50 -13.38 -23.10
CA SER A 268 2.53 -12.97 -24.12
C SER A 268 1.10 -13.16 -23.65
N ILE A 269 0.22 -12.30 -24.08
CA ILE A 269 -1.22 -12.34 -23.79
C ILE A 269 -2.01 -12.37 -25.10
N VAL A 270 -3.19 -13.00 -25.05
CA VAL A 270 -4.10 -13.08 -26.19
C VAL A 270 -5.32 -12.19 -25.94
N THR A 271 -5.54 -11.25 -26.85
CA THR A 271 -6.61 -10.26 -26.78
C THR A 271 -7.85 -10.70 -27.55
N ALA A 272 -9.00 -10.13 -27.23
CA ALA A 272 -10.27 -10.44 -27.90
C ALA A 272 -10.38 -9.79 -29.29
N SER A 273 -9.72 -8.65 -29.51
CA SER A 273 -9.73 -7.90 -30.77
C SER A 273 -8.33 -7.68 -31.32
N ASP A 274 -8.25 -7.18 -32.55
CA ASP A 274 -6.99 -6.85 -33.21
C ASP A 274 -6.34 -5.63 -32.58
N VAL A 275 -5.10 -5.78 -32.12
CA VAL A 275 -4.28 -4.75 -31.47
C VAL A 275 -3.05 -4.39 -32.28
N SER A 276 -2.96 -4.82 -33.52
CA SER A 276 -1.76 -4.64 -34.35
C SER A 276 -1.44 -3.16 -34.67
N SER A 277 -2.47 -2.30 -34.69
CA SER A 277 -2.32 -0.85 -34.92
C SER A 277 -2.05 -0.06 -33.66
N ASP A 278 -2.34 -0.62 -32.46
CA ASP A 278 -2.48 0.14 -31.22
C ASP A 278 -1.25 0.01 -30.31
N VAL A 279 -0.37 -0.96 -30.62
CA VAL A 279 0.84 -1.20 -29.83
C VAL A 279 1.88 -0.11 -30.11
N ALA A 280 1.83 0.96 -29.35
CA ALA A 280 2.89 1.97 -29.29
C ALA A 280 4.02 1.48 -28.37
N LYS A 281 5.22 1.37 -28.93
CA LYS A 281 6.39 0.95 -28.16
C LYS A 281 6.77 1.98 -27.10
N GLY A 282 6.98 1.50 -25.88
CA GLY A 282 7.47 2.33 -24.78
C GLY A 282 6.39 2.93 -23.88
N MET A 283 5.13 2.70 -24.17
CA MET A 283 4.03 3.12 -23.29
C MET A 283 3.72 2.01 -22.27
N PHE A 284 3.30 2.40 -21.08
CA PHE A 284 2.82 1.44 -20.09
C PHE A 284 1.34 1.11 -20.33
N TRP A 285 1.07 -0.15 -20.45
CA TRP A 285 -0.28 -0.69 -20.44
C TRP A 285 -0.57 -1.36 -19.13
N THR A 286 -1.83 -1.50 -18.81
CA THR A 286 -2.29 -2.14 -17.57
C THR A 286 -3.21 -3.30 -17.91
N ILE A 287 -3.07 -4.39 -17.16
CA ILE A 287 -3.99 -5.53 -17.22
C ILE A 287 -4.66 -5.68 -15.86
N GLY A 288 -5.98 -5.92 -15.85
CA GLY A 288 -6.75 -6.11 -14.63
C GLY A 288 -8.18 -5.60 -14.73
N THR A 289 -8.62 -4.87 -13.72
CA THR A 289 -9.98 -4.32 -13.61
C THR A 289 -9.93 -2.80 -13.67
N ILE A 290 -10.81 -2.19 -14.48
CA ILE A 290 -10.98 -0.72 -14.56
C ILE A 290 -11.41 -0.15 -13.20
N GLU A 291 -10.74 0.89 -12.74
CA GLU A 291 -10.89 1.44 -11.39
C GLU A 291 -11.63 2.77 -11.36
N THR A 292 -12.89 2.77 -11.69
CA THR A 292 -13.74 3.97 -11.63
C THR A 292 -14.10 4.39 -10.20
N GLY A 293 -14.16 3.43 -9.27
CA GLY A 293 -14.46 3.64 -7.85
C GLY A 293 -13.22 3.84 -6.97
N ASN A 294 -13.41 3.75 -5.66
CA ASN A 294 -12.33 3.84 -4.66
C ASN A 294 -11.78 2.46 -4.24
N THR A 295 -12.33 1.38 -4.78
CA THR A 295 -11.88 0.02 -4.48
C THR A 295 -10.47 -0.18 -5.00
N PHE A 296 -9.62 -0.79 -4.20
CA PHE A 296 -8.27 -1.15 -4.59
C PHE A 296 -8.24 -2.57 -5.15
N TYR A 297 -7.65 -2.73 -6.34
CA TYR A 297 -7.46 -4.02 -6.99
C TYR A 297 -5.96 -4.37 -7.00
N PRO A 298 -5.48 -5.12 -6.02
CA PRO A 298 -4.04 -5.35 -5.82
C PRO A 298 -3.39 -6.20 -6.91
N MET A 299 -4.18 -6.88 -7.73
CA MET A 299 -3.69 -7.70 -8.84
C MET A 299 -3.60 -6.94 -10.18
N ASN A 300 -4.03 -5.67 -10.21
CA ASN A 300 -3.80 -4.85 -11.39
C ASN A 300 -2.30 -4.63 -11.56
N GLU A 301 -1.76 -4.92 -12.74
CA GLU A 301 -0.35 -4.77 -13.00
C GLU A 301 -0.07 -4.06 -14.33
N ARG A 302 1.11 -3.46 -14.39
CA ARG A 302 1.60 -2.74 -15.57
C ARG A 302 2.58 -3.57 -16.35
N PHE A 303 2.54 -3.42 -17.66
CA PHE A 303 3.51 -4.00 -18.57
C PHE A 303 3.81 -3.05 -19.74
N ILE A 304 4.92 -3.29 -20.41
CA ILE A 304 5.28 -2.59 -21.64
C ILE A 304 5.04 -3.55 -22.81
N PRO A 305 4.18 -3.21 -23.77
CA PRO A 305 4.02 -4.01 -24.97
C PRO A 305 5.28 -3.88 -25.84
N LEU A 306 5.88 -5.00 -26.18
CA LEU A 306 7.08 -5.07 -27.03
C LEU A 306 6.74 -5.20 -28.49
N SER A 307 5.71 -5.97 -28.78
CA SER A 307 5.17 -6.15 -30.14
C SER A 307 3.72 -6.60 -30.07
N GLY A 308 2.91 -6.22 -31.05
CA GLY A 308 1.54 -6.69 -31.25
C GLY A 308 1.39 -7.35 -32.61
N SER A 309 0.68 -8.47 -32.64
CA SER A 309 0.09 -9.04 -33.84
C SER A 309 -1.42 -8.98 -33.71
N THR A 310 -2.19 -9.45 -34.69
CA THR A 310 -3.66 -9.35 -34.70
C THR A 310 -4.34 -9.53 -33.35
N THR A 311 -3.98 -10.57 -32.58
CA THR A 311 -4.59 -10.88 -31.29
C THR A 311 -3.59 -11.26 -30.21
N THR A 312 -2.29 -11.05 -30.44
CA THR A 312 -1.27 -11.44 -29.46
C THR A 312 -0.34 -10.27 -29.21
N ILE A 313 -0.17 -9.94 -27.93
CA ILE A 313 0.79 -8.93 -27.45
C ILE A 313 1.93 -9.66 -26.76
N THR A 314 3.16 -9.46 -27.25
CA THR A 314 4.36 -9.82 -26.49
C THR A 314 4.69 -8.67 -25.57
N LEU A 315 4.94 -8.97 -24.31
CA LEU A 315 5.04 -7.96 -23.25
C LEU A 315 6.34 -8.07 -22.43
N SER A 316 6.72 -6.98 -21.79
CA SER A 316 7.67 -6.93 -20.70
C SER A 316 6.93 -6.46 -19.46
N GLY A 317 6.67 -7.38 -18.56
CA GLY A 317 5.95 -7.13 -17.30
C GLY A 317 6.90 -7.09 -16.09
N THR A 318 6.31 -7.20 -14.92
CA THR A 318 7.00 -7.03 -13.64
C THR A 318 7.53 -8.34 -13.03
N ALA A 319 7.24 -9.49 -13.65
CA ALA A 319 7.79 -10.77 -13.20
C ALA A 319 9.29 -10.89 -13.51
N PRO A 320 10.03 -11.76 -12.81
CA PRO A 320 11.49 -11.91 -12.96
C PRO A 320 11.94 -12.29 -14.38
N ASN A 321 11.10 -12.98 -15.16
CA ASN A 321 11.36 -13.33 -16.56
C ASN A 321 10.88 -12.27 -17.55
N GLY A 322 10.33 -11.14 -17.09
CA GLY A 322 9.69 -10.11 -17.92
C GLY A 322 8.23 -10.42 -18.29
N GLY A 323 7.64 -11.47 -17.75
CA GLY A 323 6.23 -11.81 -17.92
C GLY A 323 5.30 -11.15 -16.91
N LEU A 324 4.06 -11.60 -16.83
CA LEU A 324 3.07 -11.15 -15.86
C LEU A 324 3.38 -11.70 -14.47
N ARG A 325 3.11 -10.90 -13.45
CA ARG A 325 3.30 -11.27 -12.05
C ARG A 325 2.12 -12.03 -11.46
N TYR A 326 0.92 -11.71 -11.91
CA TYR A 326 -0.33 -12.29 -11.41
C TYR A 326 -1.05 -13.12 -12.46
N ASP A 327 -1.98 -13.95 -11.99
CA ASP A 327 -2.91 -14.69 -12.86
C ASP A 327 -4.08 -13.76 -13.22
N HIS A 328 -4.46 -13.71 -14.50
CA HIS A 328 -5.57 -12.91 -15.00
C HIS A 328 -6.62 -13.77 -15.70
N SER A 329 -7.90 -13.49 -15.43
CA SER A 329 -9.02 -14.17 -16.04
C SER A 329 -9.31 -13.63 -17.46
N THR A 330 -10.13 -14.35 -18.22
CA THR A 330 -10.61 -13.91 -19.54
C THR A 330 -11.45 -12.63 -19.52
N SER A 331 -11.91 -12.20 -18.33
CA SER A 331 -12.65 -10.95 -18.15
C SER A 331 -11.77 -9.79 -17.66
N SER A 332 -10.45 -9.98 -17.61
CA SER A 332 -9.53 -8.90 -17.27
C SER A 332 -9.41 -7.95 -18.44
N ASP A 333 -9.55 -6.65 -18.15
CA ASP A 333 -9.42 -5.59 -19.13
C ASP A 333 -7.95 -5.30 -19.41
N ILE A 334 -7.65 -4.93 -20.66
CA ILE A 334 -6.34 -4.45 -21.09
C ILE A 334 -6.52 -2.97 -21.40
N ILE A 335 -5.79 -2.14 -20.69
CA ILE A 335 -5.97 -0.70 -20.68
C ILE A 335 -4.68 -0.06 -21.16
N ALA A 336 -4.76 0.69 -22.25
CA ALA A 336 -3.70 1.58 -22.73
C ALA A 336 -4.00 2.99 -22.25
N ASN A 337 -3.03 3.62 -21.59
CA ASN A 337 -3.08 5.02 -21.15
C ASN A 337 -4.18 5.41 -20.12
N ASP A 338 -4.21 6.68 -19.78
CA ASP A 338 -5.21 7.39 -18.97
C ASP A 338 -5.51 6.83 -17.59
N SER A 339 -4.46 6.57 -16.86
CA SER A 339 -4.56 6.31 -15.44
C SER A 339 -4.66 7.62 -14.65
N VAL A 340 -5.45 7.61 -13.59
CA VAL A 340 -5.55 8.72 -12.64
C VAL A 340 -4.71 8.39 -11.41
N TYR A 341 -3.81 9.27 -11.06
CA TYR A 341 -2.88 9.12 -9.94
C TYR A 341 -3.40 9.83 -8.70
N SER A 342 -3.24 9.22 -7.54
CA SER A 342 -3.56 9.85 -6.28
C SER A 342 -2.31 10.33 -5.56
N VAL A 343 -2.35 11.57 -5.10
CA VAL A 343 -1.40 12.12 -4.13
C VAL A 343 -2.10 12.16 -2.79
N LEU A 344 -1.57 11.45 -1.80
CA LEU A 344 -2.12 11.39 -0.47
C LEU A 344 -1.34 12.31 0.47
N PHE A 345 -1.98 13.37 0.93
CA PHE A 345 -1.45 14.30 1.92
C PHE A 345 -1.91 13.86 3.30
N ALA A 346 -0.97 13.66 4.20
CA ALA A 346 -1.25 13.13 5.53
C ALA A 346 -0.57 13.95 6.63
N GLY A 347 -1.35 14.28 7.65
CA GLY A 347 -0.84 14.76 8.92
C GLY A 347 -0.58 13.61 9.89
N PRO A 348 0.07 13.86 11.03
CA PRO A 348 0.24 12.87 12.09
C PRO A 348 -1.12 12.40 12.60
N GLU A 349 -1.18 11.14 13.03
CA GLU A 349 -2.41 10.52 13.56
C GLU A 349 -3.60 10.56 12.58
N SER A 350 -3.34 10.57 11.27
CA SER A 350 -4.40 10.48 10.26
C SER A 350 -5.02 9.09 10.21
N LEU A 351 -4.18 8.07 10.32
CA LEU A 351 -4.56 6.67 10.40
C LEU A 351 -4.21 6.09 11.76
N VAL A 352 -5.01 5.13 12.19
CA VAL A 352 -4.76 4.31 13.37
C VAL A 352 -4.59 2.87 12.93
N ARG A 353 -3.69 2.16 13.59
CA ARG A 353 -3.51 0.73 13.43
C ARG A 353 -3.74 -0.01 14.73
N LEU A 354 -4.34 -1.19 14.62
CA LEU A 354 -4.50 -2.17 15.67
C LEU A 354 -3.98 -3.51 15.15
N TYR A 355 -3.25 -4.23 15.99
CA TYR A 355 -2.75 -5.56 15.64
C TYR A 355 -2.68 -6.46 16.87
N ALA A 356 -2.74 -7.79 16.64
CA ALA A 356 -2.56 -8.75 17.72
C ALA A 356 -1.14 -8.68 18.27
N THR A 357 -1.00 -8.60 19.58
CA THR A 357 0.31 -8.59 20.27
C THR A 357 0.97 -9.96 20.26
N ASP A 358 0.17 -11.02 20.31
CA ASP A 358 0.62 -12.41 20.14
C ASP A 358 -0.08 -13.05 18.93
N PRO A 359 0.44 -12.85 17.72
CA PRO A 359 -0.17 -13.41 16.51
C PRO A 359 0.00 -14.95 16.41
N ALA A 360 0.90 -15.54 17.19
CA ALA A 360 1.07 -17.00 17.25
C ALA A 360 -0.01 -17.66 18.13
N ASN A 361 -0.53 -16.94 19.12
CA ASN A 361 -1.60 -17.39 20.03
C ASN A 361 -1.32 -18.76 20.67
N GLY A 362 -0.08 -18.98 21.11
CA GLY A 362 0.32 -20.24 21.71
C GLY A 362 0.39 -21.45 20.77
N ASP A 363 0.19 -21.26 19.47
CA ASP A 363 0.36 -22.28 18.44
C ASP A 363 1.85 -22.66 18.36
N PRO A 364 2.24 -23.93 18.62
CA PRO A 364 3.63 -24.35 18.63
C PRO A 364 4.30 -24.26 17.26
N ASP A 365 3.53 -24.30 16.19
CA ASP A 365 4.00 -24.26 14.80
C ASP A 365 3.99 -22.83 14.23
N ALA A 366 3.40 -21.87 14.95
CA ALA A 366 3.34 -20.49 14.55
C ALA A 366 4.37 -19.64 15.32
N ARG A 367 4.92 -18.63 14.64
CA ARG A 367 5.89 -17.69 15.20
C ARG A 367 5.64 -16.28 14.73
N PRO A 368 5.91 -15.29 15.58
CA PRO A 368 5.82 -13.89 15.15
C PRO A 368 6.68 -13.66 13.91
N ALA A 369 6.11 -13.01 12.89
CA ALA A 369 6.82 -12.69 11.67
C ALA A 369 7.83 -11.56 11.94
N PRO A 370 9.10 -11.72 11.57
CA PRO A 370 10.10 -10.68 11.77
C PRO A 370 9.77 -9.45 10.93
N GLY A 371 9.84 -8.27 11.55
CA GLY A 371 9.62 -6.99 10.86
C GLY A 371 8.15 -6.62 10.59
N VAL A 372 7.19 -7.51 10.78
CA VAL A 372 5.77 -7.25 10.51
C VAL A 372 4.94 -7.45 11.78
N LYS A 373 4.37 -6.37 12.29
CA LYS A 373 3.56 -6.41 13.51
C LYS A 373 2.20 -7.08 13.27
N GLY A 374 1.78 -7.92 14.22
CA GLY A 374 0.52 -8.64 14.14
C GLY A 374 0.51 -9.82 13.16
N ALA A 375 1.63 -10.12 12.52
CA ALA A 375 1.77 -11.26 11.63
C ALA A 375 2.52 -12.42 12.30
N ALA A 376 2.13 -13.65 11.96
CA ALA A 376 2.84 -14.86 12.34
C ALA A 376 3.08 -15.74 11.11
N ILE A 377 4.22 -16.39 11.10
CA ILE A 377 4.57 -17.42 10.12
C ILE A 377 4.23 -18.77 10.74
N VAL A 378 3.58 -19.66 9.97
CA VAL A 378 3.22 -21.00 10.36
C VAL A 378 3.98 -21.99 9.50
N GLY A 379 4.70 -22.91 10.13
CA GLY A 379 5.44 -23.97 9.45
C GLY A 379 6.95 -23.73 9.32
N PRO A 380 7.65 -24.54 8.49
CA PRO A 380 7.07 -25.51 7.54
C PRO A 380 6.42 -26.72 8.22
N LEU A 381 5.22 -27.06 7.82
CA LEU A 381 4.45 -28.19 8.32
C LEU A 381 4.45 -29.31 7.30
N LYS A 382 4.66 -30.54 7.77
CA LYS A 382 4.53 -31.74 6.92
C LYS A 382 3.09 -32.22 6.92
N THR A 383 2.49 -32.29 5.76
CA THR A 383 1.11 -32.69 5.57
C THR A 383 0.98 -33.93 4.70
N GLY A 384 -0.18 -34.63 4.77
CA GLY A 384 -0.46 -35.86 4.08
C GLY A 384 -0.06 -37.13 4.87
N LEU A 385 -0.67 -38.27 4.55
CA LEU A 385 -0.46 -39.54 5.25
C LEU A 385 1.00 -40.03 5.22
N ALA A 386 1.73 -39.71 4.16
CA ALA A 386 3.15 -40.05 4.01
C ALA A 386 4.09 -38.85 4.23
N HIS A 387 3.58 -37.77 4.78
CA HIS A 387 4.35 -36.51 4.96
C HIS A 387 5.04 -36.00 3.66
N GLN A 388 4.38 -36.19 2.51
CA GLN A 388 4.94 -35.89 1.19
C GLN A 388 4.88 -34.43 0.81
N TRP A 389 4.12 -33.63 1.58
CA TRP A 389 3.91 -32.21 1.33
C TRP A 389 4.45 -31.38 2.47
N ASP A 390 5.20 -30.38 2.13
CA ASP A 390 5.58 -29.31 3.04
C ASP A 390 4.67 -28.11 2.78
N SER A 391 4.16 -27.48 3.83
CA SER A 391 3.32 -26.29 3.74
C SER A 391 3.87 -25.17 4.62
N LEU A 392 3.83 -23.97 4.11
CA LEU A 392 4.25 -22.75 4.76
C LEU A 392 3.14 -21.72 4.60
N ALA A 393 2.77 -21.04 5.69
CA ALA A 393 1.72 -20.04 5.66
C ALA A 393 2.12 -18.81 6.49
N TRP A 394 1.49 -17.71 6.20
CA TRP A 394 1.44 -16.58 7.12
C TRP A 394 0.01 -16.27 7.51
N LYS A 395 -0.15 -15.66 8.65
CA LYS A 395 -1.42 -15.17 9.16
C LYS A 395 -1.20 -13.82 9.82
N TRP A 396 -2.13 -12.91 9.63
CA TRP A 396 -2.11 -11.57 10.20
C TRP A 396 -3.47 -11.23 10.79
N TRP A 397 -3.46 -10.61 11.95
CA TRP A 397 -4.65 -10.09 12.60
C TRP A 397 -4.45 -8.63 12.95
N GLY A 398 -5.28 -7.82 12.38
CA GLY A 398 -5.21 -6.40 12.62
C GLY A 398 -6.25 -5.64 11.82
N GLY A 399 -6.16 -4.33 11.91
CA GLY A 399 -7.02 -3.42 11.17
C GLY A 399 -6.47 -2.03 11.18
N TYR A 400 -6.88 -1.27 10.19
CA TYR A 400 -6.59 0.14 10.07
C TYR A 400 -7.90 0.93 10.09
N GLY A 401 -7.85 2.14 10.62
CA GLY A 401 -8.97 3.05 10.64
C GLY A 401 -8.53 4.48 10.46
N ARG A 402 -9.44 5.33 10.02
CA ARG A 402 -9.22 6.77 9.94
C ARG A 402 -9.74 7.42 11.20
N ILE A 403 -8.89 8.21 11.87
CA ILE A 403 -9.31 8.94 13.08
C ILE A 403 -10.02 10.23 12.67
N SER A 404 -9.44 10.93 11.69
CA SER A 404 -9.87 12.28 11.37
C SER A 404 -9.76 12.57 9.89
N GLU A 405 -10.89 12.88 9.27
CA GLU A 405 -10.95 13.18 7.83
C GLU A 405 -10.10 14.42 7.48
N HIS A 406 -10.06 15.46 8.34
CA HIS A 406 -9.33 16.68 8.05
C HIS A 406 -7.80 16.57 8.11
N ARG A 407 -7.26 15.39 8.50
CA ARG A 407 -5.82 15.12 8.54
C ARG A 407 -5.33 14.29 7.36
N LEU A 408 -6.26 13.84 6.52
CA LEU A 408 -5.96 12.98 5.37
C LEU A 408 -6.68 13.52 4.14
N TYR A 409 -5.93 14.10 3.22
CA TYR A 409 -6.48 14.70 2.01
C TYR A 409 -5.92 14.00 0.78
N ARG A 410 -6.77 13.68 -0.19
CA ARG A 410 -6.39 13.05 -1.45
C ARG A 410 -6.58 14.03 -2.60
N TYR A 411 -5.56 14.19 -3.43
CA TYR A 411 -5.66 14.90 -4.69
C TYR A 411 -5.49 13.93 -5.86
N GLU A 412 -6.38 13.97 -6.84
CA GLU A 412 -6.36 13.13 -8.01
C GLU A 412 -5.90 13.93 -9.23
N CYS A 413 -4.88 13.42 -9.94
CA CYS A 413 -4.24 14.09 -11.08
C CYS A 413 -3.84 13.07 -12.16
N THR A 414 -3.45 13.58 -13.32
CA THR A 414 -2.78 12.83 -14.38
C THR A 414 -1.27 13.07 -14.34
N VAL A 415 -0.53 12.44 -15.22
CA VAL A 415 0.93 12.61 -15.35
C VAL A 415 1.32 12.88 -16.79
N SER A 416 2.38 13.66 -16.98
CA SER A 416 2.90 14.04 -18.31
C SER A 416 3.42 12.83 -19.09
N TYR A 417 3.92 11.84 -18.38
CA TYR A 417 4.53 10.65 -18.99
C TYR A 417 3.54 9.80 -19.81
N GLU A 418 2.27 9.73 -19.42
CA GLU A 418 1.26 8.95 -20.15
C GLU A 418 0.80 9.63 -21.46
N HIS A 419 1.15 10.89 -21.65
CA HIS A 419 0.84 11.63 -22.87
C HIS A 419 1.99 11.69 -23.87
N SER A 420 3.18 11.21 -23.53
CA SER A 420 4.32 11.20 -24.45
C SER A 420 4.08 10.22 -25.59
N THR A 421 3.54 10.72 -26.68
CA THR A 421 3.40 10.04 -27.98
C THR A 421 4.74 9.95 -28.70
#